data_7a47b71c68ea752aabe0326ed38243b6
#
_entry.id   7a47b71c68ea752aabe0326ed38243b6
#
_cell.length_a   1.000
_cell.length_b   1.000
_cell.length_c   1.000
_cell.angle_alpha   90.00
_cell.angle_beta   90.00
_cell.angle_gamma   90.00
#
_symmetry.space_group_name_H-M   'P 1'
#
loop_
_entity.id
_entity.type
_entity.pdbx_description
1 polymer ?
#
loop_
_entity_poly.entity_id
_entity_poly.type
_entity_poly.pdbx_seq_one_letter_code
_entity_poly.pdbx_strand_id
1 'polypeptide(L)'
;MTLNSRPDRGFPVIFKHQNLIADTEITKLFKEKKMSFNVGHTTFGFTMRVPDAEATAVDELIASHAAWMRDTHSVIEEEGKLHTLEYYVSKASELNDMMDPSKGTTGQVIYTVSEVHKDDEHFGKHVELGQSWDRINEFFGLFEKYSPLVTMSGRVTAKL
;
A
#
# COMPACT_ATOMS: atom_id res chain seq x y z
N MET A 1 70.62 27.45 -5.90
CA MET A 1 69.42 27.26 -5.09
C MET A 1 68.63 26.14 -5.75
N THR A 2 68.69 24.97 -5.18
CA THR A 2 68.24 23.69 -5.72
C THR A 2 66.76 23.44 -5.30
N LEU A 3 65.89 23.24 -6.26
CA LEU A 3 64.50 22.83 -6.04
C LEU A 3 64.44 21.31 -5.87
N ASN A 4 64.00 20.90 -4.68
CA ASN A 4 63.77 19.47 -4.32
C ASN A 4 62.42 18.99 -4.91
N SER A 5 62.51 18.05 -5.83
CA SER A 5 61.37 17.27 -6.33
C SER A 5 60.99 16.17 -5.33
N ARG A 6 59.77 16.13 -4.86
CA ARG A 6 59.20 15.01 -4.08
C ARG A 6 58.69 13.89 -5.02
N PRO A 7 58.89 12.64 -4.71
CA PRO A 7 58.41 11.53 -5.51
C PRO A 7 56.90 11.29 -5.30
N ASP A 8 56.23 11.11 -6.41
CA ASP A 8 54.85 10.70 -6.55
C ASP A 8 54.66 9.29 -5.96
N ARG A 9 53.82 9.15 -4.93
CA ARG A 9 53.44 7.83 -4.37
C ARG A 9 52.09 7.47 -5.00
N GLY A 10 52.16 6.68 -6.07
CA GLY A 10 51.00 6.05 -6.65
C GLY A 10 50.23 5.18 -5.63
N PHE A 11 48.96 5.48 -5.45
CA PHE A 11 48.04 4.62 -4.73
C PHE A 11 47.61 3.45 -5.63
N PRO A 12 47.55 2.22 -5.12
CA PRO A 12 47.12 1.08 -5.93
C PRO A 12 45.61 1.17 -6.18
N VAL A 13 45.25 1.11 -7.45
CA VAL A 13 43.86 0.97 -7.94
C VAL A 13 43.40 -0.46 -7.64
N ILE A 14 42.78 -0.68 -6.50
CA ILE A 14 42.02 -1.91 -6.21
C ILE A 14 40.64 -1.48 -5.72
N PHE A 15 39.72 -1.19 -6.64
CA PHE A 15 38.27 -1.21 -6.41
C PHE A 15 37.58 -1.22 -7.76
N LYS A 16 37.51 -2.36 -8.42
CA LYS A 16 36.74 -2.48 -9.67
C LYS A 16 36.13 -3.87 -9.90
N HIS A 17 35.65 -4.56 -8.87
CA HIS A 17 34.92 -5.83 -9.13
C HIS A 17 33.80 -6.20 -8.14
N GLN A 18 33.41 -5.33 -7.19
CA GLN A 18 32.33 -5.68 -6.25
C GLN A 18 30.99 -4.97 -6.51
N ASN A 19 30.92 -3.98 -7.38
CA ASN A 19 29.66 -3.23 -7.59
C ASN A 19 28.79 -3.75 -8.75
N LEU A 20 29.26 -4.67 -9.60
CA LEU A 20 28.48 -5.13 -10.75
C LEU A 20 27.42 -6.19 -10.40
N ILE A 21 27.61 -6.93 -9.30
CA ILE A 21 26.68 -8.00 -8.89
C ILE A 21 25.50 -7.42 -8.12
N ALA A 22 25.74 -6.42 -7.29
CA ALA A 22 24.70 -5.76 -6.50
C ALA A 22 23.69 -4.98 -7.38
N ASP A 23 24.17 -4.30 -8.43
CA ASP A 23 23.31 -3.56 -9.37
C ASP A 23 22.43 -4.48 -10.20
N THR A 24 22.89 -5.69 -10.53
CA THR A 24 22.11 -6.65 -11.34
C THR A 24 20.99 -7.29 -10.51
N GLU A 25 21.25 -7.61 -9.25
CA GLU A 25 20.23 -8.16 -8.33
C GLU A 25 19.22 -7.10 -7.90
N ILE A 26 19.68 -5.89 -7.58
CA ILE A 26 18.81 -4.75 -7.25
C ILE A 26 17.94 -4.38 -8.47
N THR A 27 18.51 -4.32 -9.66
CA THR A 27 17.77 -4.05 -10.90
C THR A 27 16.77 -5.17 -11.23
N LYS A 28 17.10 -6.42 -10.90
CA LYS A 28 16.20 -7.56 -11.05
C LYS A 28 15.04 -7.51 -10.05
N LEU A 29 15.30 -7.17 -8.79
CA LEU A 29 14.26 -6.94 -7.77
C LEU A 29 13.30 -5.78 -8.17
N PHE A 30 13.83 -4.69 -8.73
CA PHE A 30 12.98 -3.58 -9.21
C PHE A 30 12.24 -3.91 -10.51
N LYS A 31 12.76 -4.83 -11.32
CA LYS A 31 12.10 -5.25 -12.58
C LYS A 31 10.95 -6.25 -12.33
N GLU A 32 10.95 -6.95 -11.20
CA GLU A 32 9.91 -7.93 -10.85
C GLU A 32 8.71 -7.33 -10.10
N LYS A 33 8.78 -6.05 -9.65
CA LYS A 33 7.62 -5.36 -9.06
C LYS A 33 6.77 -4.69 -10.15
N LYS A 34 6.44 -5.43 -11.21
CA LYS A 34 5.42 -5.03 -12.16
C LYS A 34 4.07 -5.08 -11.43
N MET A 35 3.31 -3.98 -11.43
CA MET A 35 1.96 -3.97 -10.87
C MET A 35 1.20 -5.19 -11.36
N SER A 36 0.72 -6.01 -10.43
CA SER A 36 0.27 -7.37 -10.72
C SER A 36 -1.16 -7.46 -11.24
N PHE A 37 -1.92 -6.35 -11.31
CA PHE A 37 -3.31 -6.35 -11.74
C PHE A 37 -3.52 -5.82 -13.16
N ASN A 38 -4.63 -6.19 -13.80
CA ASN A 38 -5.00 -5.84 -15.17
C ASN A 38 -6.47 -5.34 -15.23
N VAL A 39 -6.82 -4.71 -16.35
CA VAL A 39 -8.21 -4.40 -16.69
C VAL A 39 -9.05 -5.69 -16.61
N GLY A 40 -10.20 -5.60 -15.97
CA GLY A 40 -11.11 -6.72 -15.73
C GLY A 40 -10.96 -7.41 -14.38
N HIS A 41 -9.86 -7.21 -13.64
CA HIS A 41 -9.73 -7.72 -12.28
C HIS A 41 -10.78 -7.12 -11.35
N THR A 42 -11.18 -7.89 -10.34
CA THR A 42 -12.21 -7.50 -9.37
C THR A 42 -11.64 -6.54 -8.35
N THR A 43 -12.39 -5.49 -8.02
CA THR A 43 -12.02 -4.51 -7.00
C THR A 43 -13.02 -4.52 -5.85
N PHE A 44 -12.48 -4.35 -4.66
CA PHE A 44 -13.23 -3.91 -3.48
C PHE A 44 -12.58 -2.64 -2.94
N GLY A 45 -13.40 -1.77 -2.37
CA GLY A 45 -12.87 -0.60 -1.69
C GLY A 45 -13.99 0.24 -1.10
N PHE A 46 -13.62 1.09 -0.18
CA PHE A 46 -14.54 2.07 0.38
C PHE A 46 -13.81 3.35 0.75
N THR A 47 -14.57 4.44 0.75
CA THR A 47 -14.11 5.74 1.22
C THR A 47 -15.07 6.24 2.28
N MET A 48 -14.55 6.65 3.44
CA MET A 48 -15.34 7.20 4.55
C MET A 48 -14.78 8.52 5.05
N ARG A 49 -15.66 9.36 5.58
CA ARG A 49 -15.35 10.61 6.29
C ARG A 49 -15.51 10.36 7.78
N VAL A 50 -14.48 10.67 8.54
CA VAL A 50 -14.40 10.44 9.99
C VAL A 50 -14.07 11.77 10.69
N PRO A 51 -14.79 12.19 11.73
CA PRO A 51 -14.38 13.36 12.52
C PRO A 51 -12.95 13.19 13.06
N ASP A 52 -12.14 14.25 13.01
CA ASP A 52 -10.76 14.24 13.52
C ASP A 52 -10.66 13.69 14.95
N ALA A 53 -11.63 14.01 15.80
CA ALA A 53 -11.67 13.54 17.19
C ALA A 53 -11.82 12.01 17.33
N GLU A 54 -12.28 11.33 16.28
CA GLU A 54 -12.49 9.88 16.26
C GLU A 54 -11.43 9.14 15.44
N ALA A 55 -10.55 9.88 14.76
CA ALA A 55 -9.58 9.33 13.82
C ALA A 55 -8.63 8.31 14.47
N THR A 56 -8.21 8.52 15.74
CA THR A 56 -7.29 7.60 16.43
C THR A 56 -7.89 6.19 16.56
N ALA A 57 -9.16 6.06 16.94
CA ALA A 57 -9.81 4.76 17.07
C ALA A 57 -9.95 4.04 15.69
N VAL A 58 -10.21 4.82 14.64
CA VAL A 58 -10.24 4.28 13.27
C VAL A 58 -8.85 3.86 12.82
N ASP A 59 -7.79 4.64 13.11
CA ASP A 59 -6.40 4.28 12.81
C ASP A 59 -6.02 2.92 13.43
N GLU A 60 -6.38 2.69 14.68
CA GLU A 60 -6.10 1.43 15.39
C GLU A 60 -6.82 0.23 14.73
N LEU A 61 -8.08 0.41 14.33
CA LEU A 61 -8.84 -0.65 13.67
C LEU A 61 -8.30 -0.94 12.26
N ILE A 62 -7.97 0.09 11.49
CA ILE A 62 -7.35 -0.04 10.17
C ILE A 62 -5.96 -0.69 10.26
N ALA A 63 -5.16 -0.34 11.27
CA ALA A 63 -3.87 -0.98 11.51
C ALA A 63 -4.02 -2.47 11.84
N SER A 64 -5.04 -2.84 12.63
CA SER A 64 -5.39 -4.23 12.92
C SER A 64 -5.84 -4.98 11.66
N HIS A 65 -6.68 -4.37 10.81
CA HIS A 65 -7.06 -4.94 9.52
C HIS A 65 -5.83 -5.18 8.62
N ALA A 66 -4.95 -4.19 8.52
CA ALA A 66 -3.73 -4.32 7.73
C ALA A 66 -2.77 -5.40 8.29
N ALA A 67 -2.77 -5.65 9.60
CA ALA A 67 -2.02 -6.75 10.20
C ALA A 67 -2.64 -8.10 9.79
N TRP A 68 -3.97 -8.24 9.95
CA TRP A 68 -4.69 -9.44 9.51
C TRP A 68 -4.48 -9.71 8.02
N MET A 69 -4.53 -8.68 7.16
CA MET A 69 -4.23 -8.81 5.73
C MET A 69 -2.82 -9.37 5.48
N ARG A 70 -1.80 -8.90 6.19
CA ARG A 70 -0.42 -9.42 6.06
C ARG A 70 -0.28 -10.87 6.49
N ASP A 71 -1.04 -11.29 7.51
CA ASP A 71 -0.98 -12.65 8.04
C ASP A 71 -1.69 -13.66 7.14
N THR A 72 -2.77 -13.25 6.48
CA THR A 72 -3.68 -14.13 5.73
C THR A 72 -3.58 -13.98 4.21
N HIS A 73 -3.02 -12.87 3.72
CA HIS A 73 -2.91 -12.55 2.29
C HIS A 73 -1.47 -12.29 1.87
N SER A 74 -1.21 -12.43 0.55
CA SER A 74 0.07 -12.08 -0.04
C SER A 74 -0.15 -11.46 -1.43
N VAL A 75 0.71 -10.49 -1.81
CA VAL A 75 0.71 -9.89 -3.16
C VAL A 75 1.50 -10.71 -4.17
N ILE A 76 2.07 -11.82 -3.74
CA ILE A 76 2.68 -12.87 -4.58
C ILE A 76 2.00 -14.20 -4.23
N GLU A 77 2.08 -15.18 -5.12
CA GLU A 77 1.61 -16.52 -4.79
C GLU A 77 2.46 -17.11 -3.65
N GLU A 78 1.82 -17.38 -2.52
CA GLU A 78 2.43 -17.89 -1.31
C GLU A 78 1.54 -18.97 -0.70
N GLU A 79 2.13 -20.13 -0.35
CA GLU A 79 1.39 -21.24 0.23
C GLU A 79 0.73 -20.84 1.56
N GLY A 80 -0.53 -21.17 1.71
CA GLY A 80 -1.31 -20.87 2.92
C GLY A 80 -1.88 -19.46 2.99
N LYS A 81 -1.59 -18.59 2.01
CA LYS A 81 -2.16 -17.24 1.94
C LYS A 81 -3.05 -17.04 0.72
N LEU A 82 -4.06 -16.20 0.87
CA LEU A 82 -4.89 -15.77 -0.25
C LEU A 82 -4.13 -14.74 -1.10
N HIS A 83 -4.03 -14.99 -2.41
CA HIS A 83 -3.38 -14.07 -3.31
C HIS A 83 -4.28 -12.86 -3.60
N THR A 84 -3.87 -11.68 -3.09
CA THR A 84 -4.49 -10.37 -3.34
C THR A 84 -3.52 -9.54 -4.15
N LEU A 85 -3.93 -9.06 -5.33
CA LEU A 85 -3.03 -8.40 -6.28
C LEU A 85 -2.56 -7.02 -5.81
N GLU A 86 -3.42 -6.31 -5.06
CA GLU A 86 -3.13 -4.99 -4.51
C GLU A 86 -3.94 -4.80 -3.22
N TYR A 87 -3.34 -4.18 -2.22
CA TYR A 87 -4.00 -3.70 -1.01
C TYR A 87 -3.31 -2.43 -0.53
N TYR A 88 -4.07 -1.38 -0.32
CA TYR A 88 -3.55 -0.20 0.35
C TYR A 88 -4.65 0.57 1.09
N VAL A 89 -4.22 1.34 2.07
CA VAL A 89 -5.06 2.32 2.75
C VAL A 89 -4.41 3.69 2.60
N SER A 90 -5.21 4.69 2.30
CA SER A 90 -4.80 6.09 2.32
C SER A 90 -5.63 6.89 3.32
N LYS A 91 -5.00 7.94 3.87
CA LYS A 91 -5.60 8.85 4.84
C LYS A 91 -5.21 10.28 4.51
N ALA A 92 -6.17 11.19 4.54
CA ALA A 92 -5.91 12.62 4.34
C ALA A 92 -6.91 13.45 5.16
N SER A 93 -6.49 14.62 5.66
CA SER A 93 -7.43 15.62 6.15
C SER A 93 -8.27 16.17 5.00
N GLU A 94 -9.56 16.30 5.20
CA GLU A 94 -10.44 16.91 4.21
C GLU A 94 -10.24 18.43 4.18
N LEU A 95 -9.98 18.99 3.02
CA LEU A 95 -9.77 20.43 2.83
C LEU A 95 -11.11 21.16 2.72
N ASN A 96 -11.20 22.37 3.29
CA ASN A 96 -12.34 23.28 3.07
C ASN A 96 -12.47 23.69 1.60
N ASP A 97 -11.35 23.76 0.87
CA ASP A 97 -11.30 24.03 -0.55
C ASP A 97 -10.14 23.25 -1.16
N MET A 98 -10.44 22.30 -2.05
CA MET A 98 -9.42 21.46 -2.70
C MET A 98 -8.46 22.26 -3.59
N MET A 99 -8.87 23.44 -4.07
CA MET A 99 -8.05 24.29 -4.93
C MET A 99 -7.24 25.32 -4.13
N ASP A 100 -7.53 25.49 -2.85
CA ASP A 100 -6.85 26.42 -1.95
C ASP A 100 -6.63 25.83 -0.56
N PRO A 101 -5.56 25.01 -0.36
CA PRO A 101 -5.26 24.40 0.93
C PRO A 101 -5.03 25.39 2.07
N SER A 102 -4.74 26.67 1.77
CA SER A 102 -4.54 27.69 2.81
C SER A 102 -5.80 28.01 3.60
N LYS A 103 -6.99 27.63 3.09
CA LYS A 103 -8.28 27.75 3.78
C LYS A 103 -8.48 26.72 4.90
N GLY A 104 -7.50 25.83 5.13
CA GLY A 104 -7.55 24.85 6.20
C GLY A 104 -8.44 23.64 5.91
N THR A 105 -8.77 22.90 6.98
CA THR A 105 -9.51 21.63 6.91
C THR A 105 -10.92 21.73 7.48
N THR A 106 -11.78 20.79 7.10
CA THR A 106 -13.17 20.71 7.59
C THR A 106 -13.30 20.12 9.01
N GLY A 107 -12.21 19.63 9.61
CA GLY A 107 -12.25 18.83 10.84
C GLY A 107 -12.65 17.36 10.57
N GLN A 108 -12.61 16.93 9.32
CA GLN A 108 -12.84 15.54 8.91
C GLN A 108 -11.54 14.94 8.32
N VAL A 109 -11.41 13.64 8.50
CA VAL A 109 -10.39 12.80 7.87
C VAL A 109 -11.05 11.88 6.87
N ILE A 110 -10.48 11.77 5.68
CA ILE A 110 -10.92 10.83 4.66
C ILE A 110 -10.00 9.61 4.72
N TYR A 111 -10.61 8.44 4.84
CA TYR A 111 -9.96 7.15 4.69
C TYR A 111 -10.42 6.49 3.40
N THR A 112 -9.50 5.91 2.66
CA THR A 112 -9.80 5.07 1.51
C THR A 112 -9.07 3.74 1.67
N VAL A 113 -9.83 2.64 1.62
CA VAL A 113 -9.30 1.28 1.52
C VAL A 113 -9.51 0.80 0.10
N SER A 114 -8.51 0.20 -0.50
CA SER A 114 -8.57 -0.32 -1.87
C SER A 114 -7.90 -1.68 -1.95
N GLU A 115 -8.57 -2.58 -2.65
CA GLU A 115 -8.13 -3.94 -2.90
C GLU A 115 -8.37 -4.33 -4.36
N VAL A 116 -7.47 -5.12 -4.91
CA VAL A 116 -7.63 -5.74 -6.22
C VAL A 116 -7.41 -7.24 -6.09
N HIS A 117 -8.40 -8.01 -6.52
CA HIS A 117 -8.41 -9.46 -6.55
C HIS A 117 -8.40 -9.95 -7.99
N LYS A 118 -7.91 -11.18 -8.21
CA LYS A 118 -7.84 -11.80 -9.54
C LYS A 118 -9.21 -11.86 -10.21
N ASP A 119 -10.25 -12.24 -9.47
CA ASP A 119 -11.62 -12.43 -9.92
C ASP A 119 -12.59 -12.41 -8.74
N ASP A 120 -13.89 -12.62 -9.01
CA ASP A 120 -14.93 -12.65 -7.98
C ASP A 120 -14.80 -13.86 -7.03
N GLU A 121 -14.22 -14.97 -7.49
CA GLU A 121 -13.97 -16.14 -6.64
C GLU A 121 -12.94 -15.82 -5.56
N HIS A 122 -11.82 -15.16 -5.94
CA HIS A 122 -10.80 -14.72 -4.99
C HIS A 122 -11.33 -13.66 -4.02
N PHE A 123 -12.15 -12.73 -4.50
CA PHE A 123 -12.84 -11.78 -3.63
C PHE A 123 -13.82 -12.48 -2.67
N GLY A 124 -14.58 -13.45 -3.13
CA GLY A 124 -15.45 -14.27 -2.28
C GLY A 124 -14.71 -14.97 -1.15
N LYS A 125 -13.54 -15.55 -1.46
CA LYS A 125 -12.64 -16.17 -0.46
C LYS A 125 -12.11 -15.14 0.56
N HIS A 126 -11.79 -13.91 0.12
CA HIS A 126 -11.42 -12.83 1.02
C HIS A 126 -12.53 -12.50 2.00
N VAL A 127 -13.78 -12.36 1.52
CA VAL A 127 -14.95 -12.07 2.37
C VAL A 127 -15.20 -13.22 3.36
N GLU A 128 -15.11 -14.47 2.91
CA GLU A 128 -15.25 -15.64 3.77
C GLU A 128 -14.16 -15.69 4.85
N LEU A 129 -12.90 -15.47 4.47
CA LEU A 129 -11.77 -15.44 5.38
C LEU A 129 -11.90 -14.29 6.40
N GLY A 130 -12.42 -13.14 5.95
CA GLY A 130 -12.67 -11.97 6.79
C GLY A 130 -13.64 -12.25 7.95
N GLN A 131 -14.58 -13.17 7.78
CA GLN A 131 -15.50 -13.56 8.87
C GLN A 131 -14.79 -14.22 10.06
N SER A 132 -13.59 -14.75 9.86
CA SER A 132 -12.77 -15.33 10.93
C SER A 132 -11.90 -14.31 11.67
N TRP A 133 -11.83 -13.07 11.18
CA TRP A 133 -11.09 -12.02 11.86
C TRP A 133 -11.83 -11.54 13.11
N ASP A 134 -11.18 -11.54 14.26
CA ASP A 134 -11.76 -11.28 15.57
C ASP A 134 -12.40 -9.89 15.72
N ARG A 135 -11.95 -8.90 14.92
CA ARG A 135 -12.48 -7.53 14.93
C ARG A 135 -13.44 -7.22 13.77
N ILE A 136 -13.94 -8.23 13.05
CA ILE A 136 -14.82 -8.02 11.89
C ILE A 136 -16.10 -7.23 12.24
N ASN A 137 -16.67 -7.44 13.41
CA ASN A 137 -17.87 -6.71 13.85
C ASN A 137 -17.59 -5.22 14.12
N GLU A 138 -16.41 -4.90 14.68
CA GLU A 138 -15.99 -3.50 14.83
C GLU A 138 -15.80 -2.84 13.47
N PHE A 139 -15.24 -3.58 12.51
CA PHE A 139 -15.04 -3.10 11.16
C PHE A 139 -16.37 -2.81 10.45
N PHE A 140 -17.34 -3.69 10.56
CA PHE A 140 -18.70 -3.42 10.05
C PHE A 140 -19.37 -2.25 10.77
N GLY A 141 -19.10 -2.04 12.05
CA GLY A 141 -19.54 -0.87 12.79
C GLY A 141 -19.10 0.47 12.18
N LEU A 142 -17.95 0.50 11.46
CA LEU A 142 -17.53 1.70 10.70
C LEU A 142 -18.52 2.02 9.57
N PHE A 143 -19.05 0.98 8.90
CA PHE A 143 -20.00 1.14 7.79
C PHE A 143 -21.33 1.70 8.29
N GLU A 144 -21.81 1.23 9.43
CA GLU A 144 -23.02 1.75 10.05
C GLU A 144 -22.83 3.20 10.51
N LYS A 145 -21.69 3.49 11.14
CA LYS A 145 -21.41 4.79 11.76
C LYS A 145 -21.11 5.89 10.73
N TYR A 146 -20.28 5.59 9.72
CA TYR A 146 -19.75 6.60 8.80
C TYR A 146 -20.35 6.53 7.39
N SER A 147 -21.22 5.54 7.11
CA SER A 147 -21.91 5.37 5.83
C SER A 147 -20.98 5.55 4.61
N PRO A 148 -19.92 4.74 4.48
CA PRO A 148 -18.92 4.92 3.42
C PRO A 148 -19.51 4.76 2.02
N LEU A 149 -18.84 5.36 1.04
CA LEU A 149 -19.05 5.00 -0.36
C LEU A 149 -18.28 3.69 -0.62
N VAL A 150 -18.98 2.65 -1.05
CA VAL A 150 -18.42 1.31 -1.23
C VAL A 150 -18.44 0.90 -2.69
N THR A 151 -17.30 0.38 -3.17
CA THR A 151 -17.22 -0.38 -4.42
C THR A 151 -17.14 -1.86 -4.08
N MET A 152 -18.21 -2.60 -4.36
CA MET A 152 -18.30 -4.04 -4.13
C MET A 152 -18.28 -4.77 -5.47
N SER A 153 -17.36 -5.72 -5.66
CA SER A 153 -17.18 -6.45 -6.93
C SER A 153 -17.08 -5.53 -8.16
N GLY A 154 -16.42 -4.38 -8.01
CA GLY A 154 -16.10 -3.49 -9.12
C GLY A 154 -15.14 -4.14 -10.11
N ARG A 155 -14.81 -3.43 -11.20
CA ARG A 155 -13.81 -3.87 -12.18
C ARG A 155 -12.77 -2.79 -12.40
N VAL A 156 -11.52 -3.21 -12.53
CA VAL A 156 -10.48 -2.32 -13.06
C VAL A 156 -10.86 -1.97 -14.50
N THR A 157 -11.11 -0.69 -14.77
CA THR A 157 -11.55 -0.21 -16.10
C THR A 157 -10.41 0.40 -16.92
N ALA A 158 -9.35 0.87 -16.25
CA ALA A 158 -8.16 1.43 -16.89
C ALA A 158 -6.93 1.16 -16.02
N LYS A 159 -5.78 1.08 -16.67
CA LYS A 159 -4.46 0.88 -16.04
C LYS A 159 -3.39 1.56 -16.89
N LEU A 160 -2.35 2.11 -16.27
CA LEU A 160 -1.12 2.63 -16.91
C LEU A 160 -0.04 1.56 -16.99
#